data_e68236ff3d702f14f5c2830214378244
#
_entry.id   e68236ff3d702f14f5c2830214378244
#
_cell.length_a   1.000
_cell.length_b   1.000
_cell.length_c   1.000
_cell.angle_alpha   90.00
_cell.angle_beta   90.00
_cell.angle_gamma   90.00
#
_symmetry.space_group_name_H-M   'P 1'
#
loop_
_entity.id
_entity.type
_entity.pdbx_description
1 polymer ?
#
loop_
_entity_poly.entity_id
_entity_poly.type
_entity_poly.pdbx_seq_one_letter_code
_entity_poly.pdbx_strand_id
1 'polypeptide(L)'
;MRARFVDAAEAILSEVGEHGISARLIAQRAELKTQLLYYYFRTMDDLLRAVVQQVNERRAARFEEALAAPEPLRALWELMSDPSSAVLAAELSSIANHREAVRDEIVNAARDFRILQTKAVEALLPAQAGNDSPYGAGGVVMIAASLARMIVNETALGLTEGHAEALAIVEHMLARLRQDGAAQRATPPAP
;
A
#
# COMPACT_ATOMS: atom_id res chain seq x y z
N MET A 1 17.32 -19.18 2.81
CA MET A 1 17.85 -18.68 4.09
C MET A 1 17.73 -17.15 4.20
N ARG A 2 18.17 -16.37 3.18
CA ARG A 2 18.02 -14.90 3.19
C ARG A 2 16.55 -14.50 3.42
N ALA A 3 15.60 -15.09 2.69
CA ALA A 3 14.17 -14.81 2.85
C ALA A 3 13.66 -15.08 4.27
N ARG A 4 14.08 -16.18 4.91
CA ARG A 4 13.68 -16.48 6.31
C ARG A 4 14.04 -15.39 7.31
N PHE A 5 15.18 -14.69 7.11
CA PHE A 5 15.53 -13.53 7.95
C PHE A 5 14.63 -12.34 7.68
N VAL A 6 14.27 -12.10 6.41
CA VAL A 6 13.35 -11.01 6.02
C VAL A 6 11.96 -11.29 6.57
N ASP A 7 11.45 -12.50 6.42
CA ASP A 7 10.15 -12.92 6.95
C ASP A 7 10.09 -12.81 8.49
N ALA A 8 11.17 -13.23 9.17
CA ALA A 8 11.27 -13.13 10.62
C ALA A 8 11.31 -11.65 11.08
N ALA A 9 12.06 -10.81 10.40
CA ALA A 9 12.13 -9.37 10.72
C ALA A 9 10.78 -8.69 10.50
N GLU A 10 10.09 -8.99 9.40
CA GLU A 10 8.76 -8.48 9.12
C GLU A 10 7.74 -8.91 10.18
N ALA A 11 7.73 -10.19 10.57
CA ALA A 11 6.85 -10.70 11.60
C ALA A 11 7.09 -10.00 12.96
N ILE A 12 8.35 -9.80 13.34
CA ILE A 12 8.71 -9.09 14.58
C ILE A 12 8.23 -7.64 14.53
N LEU A 13 8.42 -6.94 13.41
CA LEU A 13 7.94 -5.57 13.24
C LEU A 13 6.43 -5.48 13.39
N SER A 14 5.70 -6.42 12.82
CA SER A 14 4.24 -6.45 12.90
C SER A 14 3.70 -6.80 14.28
N GLU A 15 4.41 -7.64 15.05
CA GLU A 15 3.96 -8.16 16.35
C GLU A 15 4.43 -7.31 17.53
N VAL A 16 5.66 -6.80 17.48
CA VAL A 16 6.36 -6.17 18.62
C VAL A 16 6.82 -4.74 18.31
N GLY A 17 6.87 -4.35 17.04
CA GLY A 17 7.34 -3.06 16.59
C GLY A 17 8.86 -2.92 16.52
N GLU A 18 9.33 -1.70 16.22
CA GLU A 18 10.76 -1.37 16.07
C GLU A 18 11.60 -1.74 17.30
N HIS A 19 11.05 -1.53 18.51
CA HIS A 19 11.77 -1.77 19.77
C HIS A 19 12.14 -3.24 19.98
N GLY A 20 11.42 -4.17 19.35
CA GLY A 20 11.70 -5.60 19.42
C GLY A 20 12.78 -6.06 18.45
N ILE A 21 13.22 -5.23 17.51
CA ILE A 21 14.08 -5.69 16.43
C ILE A 21 15.54 -5.80 16.88
N SER A 22 16.08 -7.02 16.83
CA SER A 22 17.50 -7.27 17.09
C SER A 22 17.99 -8.48 16.29
N ALA A 23 19.28 -8.49 15.94
CA ALA A 23 19.86 -9.60 15.18
C ALA A 23 19.66 -10.96 15.88
N ARG A 24 19.69 -10.98 17.21
CA ARG A 24 19.48 -12.18 18.02
C ARG A 24 18.04 -12.68 17.90
N LEU A 25 17.05 -11.79 18.07
CA LEU A 25 15.63 -12.16 18.01
C LEU A 25 15.24 -12.60 16.59
N ILE A 26 15.71 -11.89 15.56
CA ILE A 26 15.48 -12.24 14.15
C ILE A 26 16.06 -13.62 13.85
N ALA A 27 17.31 -13.89 14.27
CA ALA A 27 17.94 -15.19 14.06
C ALA A 27 17.20 -16.31 14.79
N GLN A 28 16.77 -16.08 16.02
CA GLN A 28 15.96 -17.01 16.81
C GLN A 28 14.61 -17.30 16.10
N ARG A 29 13.90 -16.27 15.66
CA ARG A 29 12.62 -16.41 14.96
C ARG A 29 12.77 -17.13 13.62
N ALA A 30 13.87 -16.86 12.90
CA ALA A 30 14.22 -17.54 11.65
C ALA A 30 14.72 -18.98 11.85
N GLU A 31 14.96 -19.42 13.09
CA GLU A 31 15.61 -20.70 13.44
C GLU A 31 16.98 -20.86 12.76
N LEU A 32 17.76 -19.80 12.72
CA LEU A 32 19.06 -19.71 12.08
C LEU A 32 20.08 -19.11 13.06
N LYS A 33 21.37 -19.27 12.74
CA LYS A 33 22.46 -18.67 13.54
C LYS A 33 22.59 -17.19 13.22
N THR A 34 22.85 -16.35 14.25
CA THR A 34 23.07 -14.90 14.09
C THR A 34 24.24 -14.56 13.15
N GLN A 35 25.29 -15.39 13.13
CA GLN A 35 26.40 -15.22 12.19
C GLN A 35 25.97 -15.28 10.73
N LEU A 36 24.95 -16.10 10.42
CA LEU A 36 24.42 -16.24 9.08
C LEU A 36 23.62 -14.99 8.66
N LEU A 37 22.98 -14.28 9.59
CA LEU A 37 22.34 -13.01 9.31
C LEU A 37 23.37 -12.00 8.80
N TYR A 38 24.50 -11.85 9.49
CA TYR A 38 25.57 -10.93 9.07
C TYR A 38 26.30 -11.35 7.80
N TYR A 39 26.21 -12.61 7.42
CA TYR A 39 26.68 -13.07 6.11
C TYR A 39 25.79 -12.53 4.96
N TYR A 40 24.46 -12.50 5.14
CA TYR A 40 23.51 -12.00 4.13
C TYR A 40 23.29 -10.49 4.18
N PHE A 41 23.37 -9.90 5.36
CA PHE A 41 23.08 -8.48 5.60
C PHE A 41 24.22 -7.88 6.42
N ARG A 42 24.97 -6.95 5.83
CA ARG A 42 26.10 -6.31 6.50
C ARG A 42 25.66 -5.46 7.70
N THR A 43 24.49 -4.83 7.55
CA THR A 43 23.89 -3.95 8.56
C THR A 43 22.43 -4.34 8.82
N MET A 44 21.87 -3.85 9.91
CA MET A 44 20.44 -3.95 10.17
C MET A 44 19.63 -3.17 9.14
N ASP A 45 20.16 -2.05 8.63
CA ASP A 45 19.51 -1.26 7.61
C ASP A 45 19.39 -2.02 6.28
N ASP A 46 20.39 -2.85 5.91
CA ASP A 46 20.30 -3.72 4.74
C ASP A 46 19.16 -4.74 4.86
N LEU A 47 18.96 -5.29 6.05
CA LEU A 47 17.83 -6.19 6.30
C LEU A 47 16.49 -5.45 6.26
N LEU A 48 16.39 -4.29 6.90
CA LEU A 48 15.17 -3.48 6.92
C LEU A 48 14.78 -3.01 5.51
N ARG A 49 15.76 -2.62 4.69
CA ARG A 49 15.53 -2.32 3.26
C ARG A 49 14.99 -3.53 2.51
N ALA A 50 15.51 -4.73 2.79
CA ALA A 50 14.99 -5.95 2.18
C ALA A 50 13.55 -6.27 2.65
N VAL A 51 13.16 -5.92 3.88
CA VAL A 51 11.78 -6.00 4.34
C VAL A 51 10.89 -5.03 3.55
N VAL A 52 11.33 -3.77 3.39
CA VAL A 52 10.60 -2.77 2.59
C VAL A 52 10.38 -3.26 1.16
N GLN A 53 11.42 -3.81 0.53
CA GLN A 53 11.34 -4.37 -0.83
C GLN A 53 10.33 -5.52 -0.92
N GLN A 54 10.40 -6.48 0.00
CA GLN A 54 9.46 -7.61 0.03
C GLN A 54 7.99 -7.16 0.22
N VAL A 55 7.76 -6.23 1.13
CA VAL A 55 6.42 -5.64 1.36
C VAL A 55 5.91 -4.95 0.09
N ASN A 56 6.79 -4.22 -0.58
CA ASN A 56 6.45 -3.48 -1.78
C ASN A 56 6.16 -4.41 -2.98
N GLU A 57 6.93 -5.49 -3.14
CA GLU A 57 6.67 -6.53 -4.15
C GLU A 57 5.29 -7.19 -3.96
N ARG A 58 4.94 -7.55 -2.72
CA ARG A 58 3.61 -8.11 -2.42
C ARG A 58 2.49 -7.10 -2.65
N ARG A 59 2.73 -5.83 -2.30
CA ARG A 59 1.77 -4.75 -2.54
C ARG A 59 1.54 -4.54 -4.03
N ALA A 60 2.59 -4.58 -4.85
CA ALA A 60 2.48 -4.48 -6.30
C ALA A 60 1.70 -5.66 -6.89
N ALA A 61 1.98 -6.90 -6.45
CA ALA A 61 1.24 -8.08 -6.89
C ALA A 61 -0.27 -7.98 -6.56
N ARG A 62 -0.62 -7.60 -5.33
CA ARG A 62 -2.03 -7.39 -4.93
C ARG A 62 -2.70 -6.26 -5.72
N PHE A 63 -1.93 -5.24 -6.08
CA PHE A 63 -2.43 -4.15 -6.92
C PHE A 63 -2.76 -4.63 -8.34
N GLU A 64 -1.91 -5.45 -8.96
CA GLU A 64 -2.17 -6.05 -10.26
C GLU A 64 -3.38 -7.00 -10.22
N GLU A 65 -3.53 -7.78 -9.16
CA GLU A 65 -4.73 -8.61 -8.93
C GLU A 65 -6.00 -7.76 -8.85
N ALA A 66 -5.96 -6.64 -8.14
CA ALA A 66 -7.08 -5.72 -8.03
C ALA A 66 -7.44 -5.06 -9.37
N LEU A 67 -6.43 -4.75 -10.21
CA LEU A 67 -6.65 -4.22 -11.56
C LEU A 67 -7.31 -5.23 -12.49
N ALA A 68 -7.03 -6.52 -12.32
CA ALA A 68 -7.61 -7.60 -13.10
C ALA A 68 -9.02 -8.02 -12.64
N ALA A 69 -9.53 -7.46 -11.54
CA ALA A 69 -10.84 -7.79 -10.99
C ALA A 69 -11.96 -7.27 -11.89
N PRO A 70 -13.19 -7.86 -11.83
CA PRO A 70 -14.35 -7.40 -12.60
C PRO A 70 -14.75 -5.94 -12.34
N GLU A 71 -14.52 -5.44 -11.14
CA GLU A 71 -14.73 -4.05 -10.71
C GLU A 71 -13.40 -3.46 -10.17
N PRO A 72 -12.45 -3.06 -11.04
CA PRO A 72 -11.10 -2.69 -10.61
C PRO A 72 -11.05 -1.53 -9.62
N LEU A 73 -11.84 -0.46 -9.82
CA LEU A 73 -11.86 0.69 -8.91
C LEU A 73 -12.32 0.29 -7.50
N ARG A 74 -13.30 -0.60 -7.39
CA ARG A 74 -13.76 -1.16 -6.12
C ARG A 74 -12.66 -2.00 -5.46
N ALA A 75 -12.07 -2.92 -6.21
CA ALA A 75 -10.99 -3.78 -5.70
C ALA A 75 -9.78 -2.97 -5.24
N LEU A 76 -9.44 -1.89 -5.94
CA LEU A 76 -8.40 -0.95 -5.52
C LEU A 76 -8.76 -0.21 -4.22
N TRP A 77 -10.02 0.20 -4.06
CA TRP A 77 -10.48 0.80 -2.81
C TRP A 77 -10.38 -0.19 -1.65
N GLU A 78 -10.87 -1.42 -1.82
CA GLU A 78 -10.78 -2.49 -0.81
C GLU A 78 -9.34 -2.80 -0.44
N LEU A 79 -8.43 -2.85 -1.43
CA LEU A 79 -7.00 -3.02 -1.19
C LEU A 79 -6.40 -1.88 -0.35
N MET A 80 -6.78 -0.61 -0.64
CA MET A 80 -6.30 0.54 0.12
C MET A 80 -6.85 0.60 1.55
N SER A 81 -8.05 0.04 1.75
CA SER A 81 -8.76 0.01 3.03
C SER A 81 -8.48 -1.26 3.86
N ASP A 82 -7.58 -2.14 3.39
CA ASP A 82 -7.20 -3.37 4.10
C ASP A 82 -6.37 -3.05 5.36
N PRO A 83 -6.87 -3.33 6.56
CA PRO A 83 -6.16 -3.02 7.81
C PRO A 83 -4.91 -3.89 8.02
N SER A 84 -4.77 -5.01 7.32
CA SER A 84 -3.69 -5.98 7.54
C SER A 84 -2.28 -5.40 7.34
N SER A 85 -2.17 -4.35 6.52
CA SER A 85 -0.89 -3.68 6.22
C SER A 85 -0.61 -2.44 7.08
N ALA A 86 -1.57 -1.98 7.88
CA ALA A 86 -1.48 -0.69 8.57
C ALA A 86 -0.40 -0.66 9.65
N VAL A 87 -0.33 -1.71 10.49
CA VAL A 87 0.65 -1.81 11.58
C VAL A 87 2.06 -1.80 11.04
N LEU A 88 2.36 -2.67 10.08
CA LEU A 88 3.69 -2.75 9.47
C LEU A 88 4.08 -1.44 8.77
N ALA A 89 3.14 -0.79 8.06
CA ALA A 89 3.40 0.49 7.42
C ALA A 89 3.70 1.61 8.43
N ALA A 90 3.02 1.63 9.58
CA ALA A 90 3.28 2.56 10.66
C ALA A 90 4.67 2.35 11.27
N GLU A 91 5.04 1.09 11.56
CA GLU A 91 6.35 0.73 12.10
C GLU A 91 7.48 1.08 11.13
N LEU A 92 7.35 0.76 9.85
CA LEU A 92 8.34 1.14 8.83
C LEU A 92 8.47 2.66 8.69
N SER A 93 7.37 3.40 8.82
CA SER A 93 7.39 4.87 8.81
C SER A 93 8.08 5.45 10.05
N SER A 94 7.89 4.82 11.23
CA SER A 94 8.62 5.18 12.46
C SER A 94 10.13 5.00 12.29
N ILE A 95 10.55 3.84 11.79
CA ILE A 95 11.95 3.52 11.51
C ILE A 95 12.58 4.54 10.55
N ALA A 96 11.84 4.93 9.51
CA ALA A 96 12.30 5.91 8.52
C ALA A 96 12.63 7.28 9.12
N ASN A 97 12.02 7.66 10.26
CA ASN A 97 12.33 8.92 10.93
C ASN A 97 13.75 8.96 11.51
N HIS A 98 14.33 7.79 11.81
CA HIS A 98 15.62 7.67 12.47
C HIS A 98 16.70 6.97 11.63
N ARG A 99 16.35 6.40 10.46
CA ARG A 99 17.25 5.63 9.58
C ARG A 99 17.14 6.11 8.14
N GLU A 100 18.09 6.93 7.72
CA GLU A 100 18.10 7.57 6.39
C GLU A 100 18.05 6.53 5.25
N ALA A 101 18.87 5.48 5.32
CA ALA A 101 18.90 4.44 4.28
C ALA A 101 17.57 3.70 4.13
N VAL A 102 16.81 3.51 5.21
CA VAL A 102 15.47 2.90 5.19
C VAL A 102 14.44 3.90 4.66
N ARG A 103 14.57 5.18 5.04
CA ARG A 103 13.72 6.27 4.53
C ARG A 103 13.81 6.37 3.02
N ASP A 104 15.02 6.37 2.48
CA ASP A 104 15.24 6.48 1.03
C ASP A 104 14.60 5.32 0.27
N GLU A 105 14.71 4.10 0.80
CA GLU A 105 14.05 2.93 0.23
C GLU A 105 12.52 3.08 0.23
N ILE A 106 11.94 3.51 1.35
CA ILE A 106 10.49 3.74 1.47
C ILE A 106 10.02 4.85 0.52
N VAL A 107 10.76 5.96 0.43
CA VAL A 107 10.41 7.09 -0.45
C VAL A 107 10.43 6.67 -1.92
N ASN A 108 11.45 5.93 -2.34
CA ASN A 108 11.56 5.43 -3.71
C ASN A 108 10.41 4.45 -4.02
N ALA A 109 10.18 3.47 -3.15
CA ALA A 109 9.08 2.52 -3.28
C ALA A 109 7.71 3.22 -3.32
N ALA A 110 7.49 4.22 -2.48
CA ALA A 110 6.24 4.98 -2.45
C ALA A 110 6.05 5.81 -3.73
N ARG A 111 7.12 6.41 -4.27
CA ARG A 111 7.09 7.16 -5.52
C ARG A 111 6.73 6.27 -6.70
N ASP A 112 7.41 5.13 -6.85
CA ASP A 112 7.18 4.19 -7.94
C ASP A 112 5.75 3.63 -7.89
N PHE A 113 5.30 3.26 -6.71
CA PHE A 113 3.92 2.79 -6.52
C PHE A 113 2.88 3.90 -6.80
N ARG A 114 3.15 5.15 -6.45
CA ARG A 114 2.28 6.28 -6.76
C ARG A 114 2.15 6.52 -8.27
N ILE A 115 3.25 6.39 -9.00
CA ILE A 115 3.26 6.48 -10.46
C ILE A 115 2.40 5.36 -11.06
N LEU A 116 2.56 4.13 -10.58
CA LEU A 116 1.77 2.99 -11.02
C LEU A 116 0.27 3.19 -10.74
N GLN A 117 -0.10 3.59 -9.53
CA GLN A 117 -1.48 3.87 -9.15
C GLN A 117 -2.10 4.98 -10.01
N THR A 118 -1.37 6.06 -10.23
CA THR A 118 -1.88 7.21 -11.01
C THR A 118 -2.16 6.79 -12.45
N LYS A 119 -1.24 6.09 -13.10
CA LYS A 119 -1.43 5.57 -14.47
C LYS A 119 -2.61 4.60 -14.57
N ALA A 120 -2.75 3.71 -13.60
CA ALA A 120 -3.86 2.74 -13.58
C ALA A 120 -5.22 3.43 -13.40
N VAL A 121 -5.32 4.37 -12.45
CA VAL A 121 -6.55 5.14 -12.23
C VAL A 121 -6.87 6.01 -13.43
N GLU A 122 -5.88 6.65 -14.07
CA GLU A 122 -6.05 7.42 -15.30
C GLU A 122 -6.64 6.60 -16.44
N ALA A 123 -6.19 5.34 -16.60
CA ALA A 123 -6.71 4.41 -17.59
C ALA A 123 -8.13 3.90 -17.28
N LEU A 124 -8.52 3.86 -15.99
CA LEU A 124 -9.83 3.38 -15.54
C LEU A 124 -10.90 4.48 -15.48
N LEU A 125 -10.48 5.74 -15.37
CA LEU A 125 -11.42 6.87 -15.35
C LEU A 125 -11.98 7.12 -16.75
N PRO A 126 -13.28 7.47 -16.87
CA PRO A 126 -13.86 7.91 -18.14
C PRO A 126 -13.08 9.09 -18.73
N ALA A 127 -12.95 9.16 -20.07
CA ALA A 127 -12.18 10.20 -20.77
C ALA A 127 -12.62 11.62 -20.37
N GLN A 128 -13.90 11.83 -20.09
CA GLN A 128 -14.45 13.10 -19.60
C GLN A 128 -14.06 13.42 -18.13
N ALA A 129 -13.73 12.39 -17.34
CA ALA A 129 -13.26 12.56 -15.98
C ALA A 129 -11.72 12.65 -15.88
N GLY A 130 -10.99 12.21 -16.91
CA GLY A 130 -9.53 12.14 -16.92
C GLY A 130 -8.87 13.42 -17.44
N ASN A 131 -9.11 13.81 -18.69
CA ASN A 131 -8.39 14.91 -19.34
C ASN A 131 -9.02 16.30 -19.14
N ASP A 132 -10.34 16.39 -18.96
CA ASP A 132 -11.06 17.66 -18.74
C ASP A 132 -11.52 17.83 -17.28
N SER A 133 -11.28 16.84 -16.41
CA SER A 133 -11.56 16.97 -14.99
C SER A 133 -10.57 17.94 -14.35
N PRO A 134 -11.03 18.93 -13.56
CA PRO A 134 -10.14 19.77 -12.77
C PRO A 134 -9.35 18.96 -11.72
N TYR A 135 -9.65 17.66 -11.59
CA TYR A 135 -9.04 16.74 -10.63
C TYR A 135 -8.23 15.68 -11.38
N GLY A 136 -6.91 15.83 -11.47
CA GLY A 136 -6.04 14.82 -12.07
C GLY A 136 -6.07 13.49 -11.30
N ALA A 137 -5.82 12.38 -11.98
CA ALA A 137 -5.82 11.03 -11.41
C ALA A 137 -4.93 10.90 -10.15
N GLY A 138 -3.78 11.61 -10.12
CA GLY A 138 -2.92 11.66 -8.95
C GLY A 138 -3.59 12.26 -7.72
N GLY A 139 -4.43 13.29 -7.90
CA GLY A 139 -5.24 13.88 -6.83
C GLY A 139 -6.28 12.88 -6.30
N VAL A 140 -6.98 12.20 -7.20
CA VAL A 140 -7.95 11.14 -6.83
C VAL A 140 -7.27 10.03 -6.03
N VAL A 141 -6.11 9.53 -6.48
CA VAL A 141 -5.33 8.52 -5.77
C VAL A 141 -4.92 9.01 -4.39
N MET A 142 -4.47 10.28 -4.26
CA MET A 142 -4.07 10.85 -2.97
C MET A 142 -5.23 10.92 -1.99
N ILE A 143 -6.39 11.42 -2.43
CA ILE A 143 -7.58 11.55 -1.58
C ILE A 143 -8.07 10.17 -1.16
N ALA A 144 -8.22 9.23 -2.09
CA ALA A 144 -8.66 7.88 -1.80
C ALA A 144 -7.73 7.16 -0.81
N ALA A 145 -6.42 7.20 -1.05
CA ALA A 145 -5.43 6.58 -0.16
C ALA A 145 -5.38 7.25 1.22
N SER A 146 -5.59 8.57 1.30
CA SER A 146 -5.61 9.29 2.58
C SER A 146 -6.86 8.93 3.38
N LEU A 147 -8.03 8.91 2.74
CA LEU A 147 -9.29 8.52 3.39
C LEU A 147 -9.24 7.07 3.88
N ALA A 148 -8.81 6.14 3.03
CA ALA A 148 -8.68 4.73 3.38
C ALA A 148 -7.76 4.54 4.60
N ARG A 149 -6.59 5.20 4.60
CA ARG A 149 -5.64 5.14 5.73
C ARG A 149 -6.23 5.74 7.00
N MET A 150 -6.93 6.87 6.90
CA MET A 150 -7.57 7.51 8.05
C MET A 150 -8.60 6.58 8.68
N ILE A 151 -9.52 6.04 7.88
CA ILE A 151 -10.54 5.08 8.35
C ILE A 151 -9.90 3.86 9.04
N VAL A 152 -8.87 3.27 8.44
CA VAL A 152 -8.17 2.11 9.02
C VAL A 152 -7.51 2.46 10.35
N ASN A 153 -6.79 3.57 10.43
CA ASN A 153 -6.10 3.98 11.65
C ASN A 153 -7.08 4.34 12.78
N GLU A 154 -8.14 5.09 12.46
CA GLU A 154 -9.15 5.49 13.45
C GLU A 154 -9.96 4.29 13.94
N THR A 155 -10.33 3.36 13.05
CA THR A 155 -10.99 2.10 13.43
C THR A 155 -10.14 1.29 14.41
N ALA A 156 -8.83 1.22 14.20
CA ALA A 156 -7.91 0.54 15.11
C ALA A 156 -7.85 1.18 16.51
N LEU A 157 -8.18 2.48 16.61
CA LEU A 157 -8.26 3.24 17.87
C LEU A 157 -9.67 3.22 18.48
N GLY A 158 -10.67 2.64 17.79
CA GLY A 158 -12.06 2.63 18.22
C GLY A 158 -12.83 3.91 17.89
N LEU A 159 -12.27 4.81 17.06
CA LEU A 159 -12.92 6.02 16.58
C LEU A 159 -13.61 5.72 15.24
N THR A 160 -14.93 5.94 15.16
CA THR A 160 -15.73 5.60 13.96
C THR A 160 -16.70 6.69 13.51
N GLU A 161 -16.68 7.84 14.19
CA GLU A 161 -17.55 8.99 13.89
C GLU A 161 -17.25 9.53 12.48
N GLY A 162 -18.28 9.62 11.65
CA GLY A 162 -18.18 10.08 10.27
C GLY A 162 -17.74 9.02 9.26
N HIS A 163 -17.32 7.82 9.68
CA HIS A 163 -16.88 6.77 8.75
C HIS A 163 -18.02 6.30 7.83
N ALA A 164 -19.23 6.13 8.36
CA ALA A 164 -20.38 5.68 7.59
C ALA A 164 -20.71 6.67 6.46
N GLU A 165 -20.68 7.97 6.74
CA GLU A 165 -20.92 9.03 5.77
C GLU A 165 -19.82 9.10 4.73
N ALA A 166 -18.54 8.97 5.15
CA ALA A 166 -17.40 8.95 4.23
C ALA A 166 -17.45 7.74 3.30
N LEU A 167 -17.75 6.55 3.81
CA LEU A 167 -17.93 5.34 3.02
C LEU A 167 -19.11 5.44 2.05
N ALA A 168 -20.23 6.06 2.46
CA ALA A 168 -21.36 6.30 1.57
C ALA A 168 -20.99 7.21 0.39
N ILE A 169 -20.14 8.22 0.60
CA ILE A 169 -19.61 9.06 -0.48
C ILE A 169 -18.77 8.22 -1.44
N VAL A 170 -17.87 7.37 -0.93
CA VAL A 170 -17.03 6.49 -1.76
C VAL A 170 -17.91 5.55 -2.59
N GLU A 171 -18.90 4.90 -1.99
CA GLU A 171 -19.83 4.01 -2.69
C GLU A 171 -20.59 4.73 -3.81
N HIS A 172 -21.06 5.95 -3.54
CA HIS A 172 -21.73 6.78 -4.54
C HIS A 172 -20.79 7.12 -5.70
N MET A 173 -19.55 7.49 -5.42
CA MET A 173 -18.54 7.80 -6.45
C MET A 173 -18.21 6.58 -7.29
N LEU A 174 -17.98 5.42 -6.68
CA LEU A 174 -17.70 4.16 -7.39
C LEU A 174 -18.88 3.75 -8.29
N ALA A 175 -20.13 3.89 -7.81
CA ALA A 175 -21.32 3.60 -8.59
C ALA A 175 -21.45 4.53 -9.81
N ARG A 176 -21.19 5.82 -9.67
CA ARG A 176 -21.19 6.78 -10.78
C ARG A 176 -20.14 6.44 -11.82
N LEU A 177 -18.89 6.23 -11.42
CA LEU A 177 -17.80 5.90 -12.33
C LEU A 177 -18.07 4.62 -13.13
N ARG A 178 -18.73 3.62 -12.50
CA ARG A 178 -19.17 2.41 -13.18
C ARG A 178 -20.22 2.69 -14.26
N GLN A 179 -21.22 3.54 -13.94
CA GLN A 179 -22.28 3.90 -14.88
C GLN A 179 -21.73 4.68 -16.08
N ASP A 180 -20.87 5.67 -15.83
CA ASP A 180 -20.24 6.49 -16.86
C ASP A 180 -19.35 5.63 -17.79
N GLY A 181 -18.58 4.71 -17.24
CA GLY A 181 -17.77 3.76 -18.01
C GLY A 181 -18.61 2.75 -18.83
N ALA A 182 -19.79 2.36 -18.36
CA ALA A 182 -20.71 1.52 -19.12
C ALA A 182 -21.35 2.28 -20.28
N ALA A 183 -21.76 3.53 -20.07
CA ALA A 183 -22.34 4.38 -21.08
C ALA A 183 -21.36 4.66 -22.23
N GLN A 184 -20.09 4.90 -21.93
CA GLN A 184 -19.05 5.12 -22.95
C GLN A 184 -18.79 3.88 -23.82
N ARG A 185 -18.79 2.68 -23.21
CA ARG A 185 -18.65 1.41 -23.99
C ARG A 185 -19.84 1.10 -24.87
N ALA A 186 -21.03 1.62 -24.56
CA ALA A 186 -22.24 1.44 -25.32
C ALA A 186 -22.40 2.44 -26.51
N THR A 187 -21.60 3.52 -26.52
CA THR A 187 -21.61 4.51 -27.60
C THR A 187 -20.65 4.06 -28.70
N PRO A 188 -21.09 3.72 -29.92
CA PRO A 188 -20.21 3.35 -31.03
C PRO A 188 -19.31 4.54 -31.40
N PRO A 189 -18.07 4.30 -31.88
CA PRO A 189 -17.20 5.37 -32.35
C PRO A 189 -17.92 6.16 -33.44
N ALA A 190 -17.83 7.50 -33.38
CA ALA A 190 -18.37 8.37 -34.41
C ALA A 190 -17.72 8.04 -35.78
N PRO A 191 -18.47 8.05 -36.88
CA PRO A 191 -18.01 7.68 -38.21
C PRO A 191 -16.89 8.58 -38.72
#